data_b450d34ba0a6d89f0de5367ba0745f57
#
_entry.id   b450d34ba0a6d89f0de5367ba0745f57
#
_cell.length_a   1.000
_cell.length_b   1.000
_cell.length_c   1.000
_cell.angle_alpha   90.00
_cell.angle_beta   90.00
_cell.angle_gamma   90.00
#
_symmetry.space_group_name_H-M   'P 1'
#
loop_
_entity.id
_entity.type
_entity.pdbx_description
1 polymer ?
#
loop_
_entity_poly.entity_id
_entity_poly.type
_entity_poly.pdbx_seq_one_letter_code
_entity_poly.pdbx_strand_id
1 'polypeptide(L)'
;MRFNHMEITVPPGFVAEHGEDLYRFLHEVLGFAPSVFPGLDFPSLVVKTDPEASQFLFIAENEQPLARASDDHLGLHLDSDAEVEAVLAAAETFKAKDDRVEIRDVGMLELEATTTRAIYVRYLLPIWFDVQHIAHRPGHEPAREWRFAPAAQTA
;
A
#
# COMPACT_ATOMS: atom_id res chain seq x y z
N MET A 1 -5.21 -11.27 -17.14
CA MET A 1 -5.11 -9.82 -16.85
C MET A 1 -4.57 -9.72 -15.43
N ARG A 2 -3.70 -8.78 -15.14
CA ARG A 2 -3.10 -8.57 -13.82
C ARG A 2 -3.19 -7.08 -13.50
N PHE A 3 -3.34 -6.77 -12.23
CA PHE A 3 -3.22 -5.38 -11.74
C PHE A 3 -1.76 -4.92 -11.96
N ASN A 4 -1.57 -3.71 -12.47
CA ASN A 4 -0.25 -3.17 -12.78
C ASN A 4 0.08 -1.95 -11.92
N HIS A 5 -0.81 -0.96 -11.88
CA HIS A 5 -0.62 0.26 -11.08
C HIS A 5 -1.94 0.86 -10.66
N MET A 6 -1.87 1.74 -9.70
CA MET A 6 -2.92 2.67 -9.33
C MET A 6 -2.38 4.10 -9.44
N GLU A 7 -3.10 4.98 -10.12
CA GLU A 7 -2.85 6.41 -10.08
C GLU A 7 -3.72 7.06 -9.01
N ILE A 8 -3.11 7.91 -8.21
CA ILE A 8 -3.76 8.71 -7.17
C ILE A 8 -3.44 10.17 -7.47
N THR A 9 -4.47 10.95 -7.78
CA THR A 9 -4.27 12.38 -8.05
C THR A 9 -4.34 13.19 -6.75
N VAL A 10 -3.40 14.14 -6.64
CA VAL A 10 -3.23 15.04 -5.50
C VAL A 10 -3.27 16.50 -5.97
N PRO A 11 -3.53 17.48 -5.08
CA PRO A 11 -3.57 18.89 -5.45
C PRO A 11 -2.23 19.41 -5.99
N PRO A 12 -2.23 20.44 -6.84
CA PRO A 12 -1.00 21.14 -7.24
C PRO A 12 -0.18 21.62 -6.05
N GLY A 13 1.15 21.44 -6.10
CA GLY A 13 2.09 21.76 -5.04
C GLY A 13 2.28 20.67 -3.99
N PHE A 14 1.45 19.63 -3.98
CA PHE A 14 1.50 18.54 -3.00
C PHE A 14 2.85 17.81 -3.00
N VAL A 15 3.39 17.51 -4.17
CA VAL A 15 4.65 16.76 -4.28
C VAL A 15 5.82 17.55 -3.70
N ALA A 16 5.85 18.84 -3.95
CA ALA A 16 6.90 19.72 -3.41
C ALA A 16 6.78 19.88 -1.89
N GLU A 17 5.56 19.97 -1.35
CA GLU A 17 5.30 20.18 0.08
C GLU A 17 5.39 18.90 0.90
N HIS A 18 4.89 17.78 0.37
CA HIS A 18 4.65 16.55 1.14
C HIS A 18 5.35 15.31 0.58
N GLY A 19 5.99 15.41 -0.58
CA GLY A 19 6.51 14.24 -1.30
C GLY A 19 7.54 13.44 -0.51
N GLU A 20 8.45 14.11 0.21
CA GLU A 20 9.47 13.46 1.02
C GLU A 20 8.85 12.76 2.25
N ASP A 21 7.92 13.40 2.93
CA ASP A 21 7.21 12.82 4.07
C ASP A 21 6.38 11.60 3.65
N LEU A 22 5.64 11.73 2.55
CA LEU A 22 4.84 10.64 2.00
C LEU A 22 5.72 9.46 1.60
N TYR A 23 6.82 9.74 0.90
CA TYR A 23 7.77 8.70 0.51
C TYR A 23 8.32 7.96 1.72
N ARG A 24 8.73 8.70 2.76
CA ARG A 24 9.23 8.12 4.01
C ARG A 24 8.21 7.19 4.67
N PHE A 25 6.92 7.61 4.74
CA PHE A 25 5.85 6.77 5.25
C PHE A 25 5.67 5.49 4.42
N LEU A 26 5.57 5.61 3.10
CA LEU A 26 5.38 4.46 2.21
C LEU A 26 6.53 3.46 2.31
N HIS A 27 7.76 3.96 2.52
CA HIS A 27 8.94 3.13 2.69
C HIS A 27 9.03 2.50 4.08
N GLU A 28 8.96 3.31 5.15
CA GLU A 28 9.17 2.82 6.53
C GLU A 28 8.01 1.95 7.03
N VAL A 29 6.77 2.20 6.58
CA VAL A 29 5.57 1.50 7.06
C VAL A 29 5.17 0.36 6.11
N LEU A 30 5.18 0.60 4.80
CA LEU A 30 4.68 -0.35 3.81
C LEU A 30 5.79 -1.06 3.01
N GLY A 31 7.06 -0.72 3.24
CA GLY A 31 8.20 -1.32 2.55
C GLY A 31 8.32 -0.93 1.06
N PHE A 32 7.57 0.08 0.60
CA PHE A 32 7.59 0.49 -0.80
C PHE A 32 8.93 1.12 -1.18
N ALA A 33 9.35 0.90 -2.41
CA ALA A 33 10.62 1.40 -2.93
C ALA A 33 10.43 2.53 -3.95
N PRO A 34 11.35 3.54 -3.97
CA PRO A 34 11.28 4.60 -4.97
C PRO A 34 11.46 4.04 -6.37
N SER A 35 10.79 4.67 -7.32
CA SER A 35 10.97 4.40 -8.73
C SER A 35 10.93 5.69 -9.52
N VAL A 36 11.48 5.68 -10.72
CA VAL A 36 11.49 6.82 -11.63
C VAL A 36 10.95 6.37 -12.98
N PHE A 37 10.02 7.13 -13.54
CA PHE A 37 9.66 7.02 -14.94
C PHE A 37 10.38 8.11 -15.73
N PRO A 38 11.35 7.75 -16.58
CA PRO A 38 12.00 8.73 -17.46
C PRO A 38 10.98 9.42 -18.36
N GLY A 39 11.08 10.75 -18.47
CA GLY A 39 10.24 11.55 -19.38
C GLY A 39 8.90 12.02 -18.82
N LEU A 40 8.67 11.89 -17.53
CA LEU A 40 7.56 12.60 -16.86
C LEU A 40 8.00 14.04 -16.56
N ASP A 41 7.34 15.00 -17.20
CA ASP A 41 7.66 16.44 -17.11
C ASP A 41 6.75 17.19 -16.12
N PHE A 42 6.09 16.47 -15.21
CA PHE A 42 5.20 17.07 -14.19
C PHE A 42 5.47 16.50 -12.80
N PRO A 43 5.15 17.27 -11.74
CA PRO A 43 5.36 16.83 -10.36
C PRO A 43 4.61 15.54 -10.04
N SER A 44 5.37 14.49 -9.73
CA SER A 44 4.82 13.17 -9.43
C SER A 44 5.78 12.34 -8.58
N LEU A 45 5.23 11.35 -7.90
CA LEU A 45 5.97 10.30 -7.20
C LEU A 45 5.60 8.94 -7.78
N VAL A 46 6.59 8.10 -7.96
CA VAL A 46 6.40 6.70 -8.33
C VAL A 46 7.03 5.83 -7.28
N VAL A 47 6.26 4.93 -6.70
CA VAL A 47 6.74 3.96 -5.73
C VAL A 47 6.31 2.55 -6.14
N LYS A 48 7.24 1.61 -6.09
CA LYS A 48 6.96 0.20 -6.31
C LYS A 48 6.52 -0.44 -5.01
N THR A 49 5.52 -1.31 -5.08
CA THR A 49 5.08 -2.10 -3.93
C THR A 49 6.12 -3.15 -3.51
N ASP A 50 6.98 -3.54 -4.45
CA ASP A 50 8.15 -4.40 -4.26
C ASP A 50 9.24 -3.94 -5.23
N PRO A 51 10.54 -3.83 -4.81
CA PRO A 51 11.64 -3.37 -5.65
C PRO A 51 11.82 -4.18 -6.95
N GLU A 52 11.52 -5.48 -6.90
CA GLU A 52 11.67 -6.40 -8.04
C GLU A 52 10.39 -6.52 -8.87
N ALA A 53 9.25 -6.03 -8.36
CA ALA A 53 7.96 -6.11 -9.03
C ALA A 53 7.76 -5.00 -10.07
N SER A 54 6.87 -5.27 -11.02
CA SER A 54 6.42 -4.26 -11.99
C SER A 54 5.22 -3.44 -11.50
N GLN A 55 4.69 -3.74 -10.31
CA GLN A 55 3.56 -3.01 -9.72
C GLN A 55 4.03 -1.74 -9.02
N PHE A 56 3.25 -0.69 -9.20
CA PHE A 56 3.58 0.61 -8.62
C PHE A 56 2.35 1.45 -8.31
N LEU A 57 2.54 2.42 -7.44
CA LEU A 57 1.64 3.56 -7.28
C LEU A 57 2.23 4.75 -8.02
N PHE A 58 1.36 5.47 -8.69
CA PHE A 58 1.66 6.72 -9.36
C PHE A 58 0.88 7.84 -8.69
N ILE A 59 1.56 8.76 -8.03
CA ILE A 59 0.96 9.90 -7.33
C ILE A 59 1.29 11.13 -8.14
N ALA A 60 0.26 11.75 -8.73
CA ALA A 60 0.41 12.84 -9.69
C ALA A 60 -0.40 14.07 -9.28
N GLU A 61 0.18 15.26 -9.46
CA GLU A 61 -0.55 16.49 -9.26
C GLU A 61 -1.59 16.71 -10.36
N ASN A 62 -2.80 17.14 -9.95
CA ASN A 62 -3.90 17.41 -10.85
C ASN A 62 -4.80 18.53 -10.29
N GLU A 63 -5.31 19.39 -11.16
CA GLU A 63 -6.27 20.46 -10.80
C GLU A 63 -7.60 19.91 -10.25
N GLN A 64 -7.92 18.66 -10.55
CA GLN A 64 -9.08 17.94 -10.04
C GLN A 64 -8.61 16.69 -9.29
N PRO A 65 -8.04 16.86 -8.10
CA PRO A 65 -7.49 15.74 -7.34
C PRO A 65 -8.59 14.80 -6.86
N LEU A 66 -8.21 13.56 -6.57
CA LEU A 66 -9.09 12.60 -5.93
C LEU A 66 -9.57 13.16 -4.58
N ALA A 67 -10.89 13.21 -4.39
CA ALA A 67 -11.47 13.64 -3.11
C ALA A 67 -11.17 12.61 -2.03
N ARG A 68 -10.98 13.09 -0.80
CA ARG A 68 -10.76 12.20 0.34
C ARG A 68 -11.98 11.33 0.58
N ALA A 69 -11.80 10.03 0.42
CA ALA A 69 -12.84 9.04 0.60
C ALA A 69 -13.02 8.65 2.08
N SER A 70 -14.22 8.21 2.44
CA SER A 70 -14.48 7.67 3.78
C SER A 70 -13.83 6.31 3.98
N ASP A 71 -14.05 5.38 3.05
CA ASP A 71 -13.66 3.98 3.17
C ASP A 71 -13.04 3.39 1.88
N ASP A 72 -12.85 4.18 0.82
CA ASP A 72 -12.15 3.71 -0.37
C ASP A 72 -10.69 3.39 -0.02
N HIS A 73 -10.25 2.24 -0.46
CA HIS A 73 -8.94 1.70 -0.09
C HIS A 73 -8.28 0.91 -1.22
N LEU A 74 -6.97 0.76 -1.11
CA LEU A 74 -6.19 -0.20 -1.88
C LEU A 74 -5.83 -1.36 -0.97
N GLY A 75 -6.28 -2.57 -1.33
CA GLY A 75 -5.94 -3.80 -0.61
C GLY A 75 -4.53 -4.27 -0.91
N LEU A 76 -3.76 -4.53 0.14
CA LEU A 76 -2.41 -5.07 0.12
C LEU A 76 -2.41 -6.40 0.86
N HIS A 77 -2.03 -7.48 0.18
CA HIS A 77 -1.98 -8.82 0.77
C HIS A 77 -0.57 -9.17 1.22
N LEU A 78 -0.47 -9.67 2.46
CA LEU A 78 0.74 -10.20 3.07
C LEU A 78 0.63 -11.71 3.27
N ASP A 79 1.75 -12.40 3.42
CA ASP A 79 1.78 -13.87 3.50
C ASP A 79 1.48 -14.41 4.91
N SER A 80 1.40 -13.55 5.94
CA SER A 80 1.12 -13.97 7.31
C SER A 80 0.51 -12.86 8.19
N ASP A 81 -0.20 -13.26 9.25
CA ASP A 81 -0.68 -12.35 10.29
C ASP A 81 0.48 -11.60 10.97
N ALA A 82 1.63 -12.26 11.13
CA ALA A 82 2.81 -11.66 11.75
C ALA A 82 3.36 -10.48 10.93
N GLU A 83 3.27 -10.53 9.60
CA GLU A 83 3.65 -9.41 8.73
C GLU A 83 2.66 -8.26 8.86
N VAL A 84 1.36 -8.52 9.01
CA VAL A 84 0.36 -7.47 9.28
C VAL A 84 0.64 -6.79 10.62
N GLU A 85 0.99 -7.56 11.66
CA GLU A 85 1.38 -7.00 12.97
C GLU A 85 2.66 -6.15 12.87
N ALA A 86 3.61 -6.56 12.04
CA ALA A 86 4.83 -5.77 11.82
C ALA A 86 4.52 -4.42 11.16
N VAL A 87 3.61 -4.38 10.19
CA VAL A 87 3.14 -3.12 9.56
C VAL A 87 2.40 -2.26 10.58
N LEU A 88 1.55 -2.84 11.42
CA LEU A 88 0.85 -2.11 12.49
C LEU A 88 1.86 -1.44 13.44
N ALA A 89 2.84 -2.18 13.92
CA ALA A 89 3.87 -1.66 14.82
C ALA A 89 4.72 -0.54 14.16
N ALA A 90 5.04 -0.68 12.86
CA ALA A 90 5.73 0.35 12.09
C ALA A 90 4.87 1.61 11.95
N ALA A 91 3.58 1.47 11.65
CA ALA A 91 2.64 2.58 11.54
C ALA A 91 2.46 3.32 12.87
N GLU A 92 2.36 2.60 13.99
CA GLU A 92 2.30 3.19 15.34
C GLU A 92 3.59 3.94 15.69
N THR A 93 4.75 3.37 15.35
CA THR A 93 6.06 4.01 15.54
C THR A 93 6.18 5.28 14.71
N PHE A 94 5.70 5.27 13.48
CA PHE A 94 5.68 6.45 12.61
C PHE A 94 4.71 7.51 13.17
N LYS A 95 3.50 7.08 13.58
CA LYS A 95 2.48 7.96 14.18
C LYS A 95 2.96 8.67 15.44
N ALA A 96 3.79 8.04 16.24
CA ALA A 96 4.38 8.67 17.42
C ALA A 96 5.29 9.86 17.09
N LYS A 97 5.80 9.94 15.84
CA LYS A 97 6.63 11.04 15.33
C LYS A 97 5.84 12.03 14.47
N ASP A 98 4.74 11.57 13.86
CA ASP A 98 3.89 12.34 12.95
C ASP A 98 2.43 11.94 13.11
N ASP A 99 1.65 12.73 13.81
CA ASP A 99 0.25 12.46 14.18
C ASP A 99 -0.73 12.50 13.00
N ARG A 100 -0.29 12.91 11.81
CA ARG A 100 -1.09 12.86 10.56
C ARG A 100 -1.38 11.42 10.10
N VAL A 101 -0.68 10.42 10.64
CA VAL A 101 -0.98 9.01 10.37
C VAL A 101 -2.30 8.60 11.02
N GLU A 102 -3.17 8.00 10.23
CA GLU A 102 -4.41 7.41 10.69
C GLU A 102 -4.31 5.88 10.63
N ILE A 103 -4.73 5.22 11.70
CA ILE A 103 -4.70 3.76 11.84
C ILE A 103 -6.07 3.29 12.30
N ARG A 104 -6.59 2.23 11.68
CA ARG A 104 -7.75 1.48 12.13
C ARG A 104 -7.35 0.00 12.23
N ASP A 105 -7.24 -0.52 13.43
CA ASP A 105 -7.06 -1.95 13.63
C ASP A 105 -8.42 -2.63 13.62
N VAL A 106 -8.68 -3.46 12.62
CA VAL A 106 -9.93 -4.20 12.44
C VAL A 106 -9.89 -5.52 13.23
N GLY A 107 -8.68 -6.01 13.56
CA GLY A 107 -8.50 -7.30 14.21
C GLY A 107 -8.68 -8.48 13.27
N MET A 108 -9.14 -9.59 13.82
CA MET A 108 -9.45 -10.81 13.07
C MET A 108 -10.89 -10.82 12.62
N LEU A 109 -11.11 -11.06 11.33
CA LEU A 109 -12.42 -11.25 10.72
C LEU A 109 -12.62 -12.73 10.39
N GLU A 110 -13.63 -13.33 11.02
CA GLU A 110 -14.03 -14.71 10.76
C GLU A 110 -15.17 -14.74 9.74
N LEU A 111 -14.87 -15.22 8.54
CA LEU A 111 -15.85 -15.40 7.47
C LEU A 111 -16.06 -16.90 7.19
N GLU A 112 -17.08 -17.25 6.43
CA GLU A 112 -17.40 -18.65 6.10
C GLU A 112 -16.23 -19.37 5.41
N ALA A 113 -15.59 -18.69 4.46
CA ALA A 113 -14.51 -19.25 3.63
C ALA A 113 -13.09 -18.86 4.09
N THR A 114 -12.95 -17.84 4.92
CA THR A 114 -11.63 -17.26 5.25
C THR A 114 -11.56 -16.76 6.69
N THR A 115 -10.34 -16.67 7.20
CA THR A 115 -9.97 -15.84 8.34
C THR A 115 -9.08 -14.73 7.82
N THR A 116 -9.34 -13.48 8.21
CA THR A 116 -8.59 -12.33 7.72
C THR A 116 -8.10 -11.48 8.87
N ARG A 117 -6.79 -11.29 8.99
CA ARG A 117 -6.19 -10.25 9.81
C ARG A 117 -6.04 -8.99 8.99
N ALA A 118 -6.64 -7.87 9.41
CA ALA A 118 -6.63 -6.64 8.63
C ALA A 118 -6.41 -5.39 9.48
N ILE A 119 -5.68 -4.43 8.92
CA ILE A 119 -5.52 -3.08 9.41
C ILE A 119 -5.69 -2.09 8.26
N TYR A 120 -6.14 -0.88 8.57
CA TYR A 120 -6.16 0.22 7.61
C TYR A 120 -5.19 1.30 8.08
N VAL A 121 -4.33 1.74 7.18
CA VAL A 121 -3.42 2.87 7.42
C VAL A 121 -3.60 3.92 6.34
N ARG A 122 -3.50 5.21 6.74
CA ARG A 122 -3.58 6.34 5.82
C ARG A 122 -2.64 7.44 6.27
N TYR A 123 -1.97 8.06 5.32
CA TYR A 123 -1.10 9.20 5.55
C TYR A 123 -1.07 10.10 4.33
N LEU A 124 -1.47 11.36 4.48
CA LEU A 124 -1.50 12.41 3.45
C LEU A 124 -2.33 12.12 2.20
N LEU A 125 -2.46 10.87 1.78
CA LEU A 125 -3.24 10.46 0.62
C LEU A 125 -4.75 10.40 0.91
N PRO A 126 -5.61 10.54 -0.11
CA PRO A 126 -7.06 10.54 0.06
C PRO A 126 -7.66 9.15 0.29
N ILE A 127 -6.90 8.07 0.13
CA ILE A 127 -7.37 6.69 0.27
C ILE A 127 -6.70 5.99 1.45
N TRP A 128 -7.28 4.87 1.90
CA TRP A 128 -6.67 3.96 2.85
C TRP A 128 -5.84 2.89 2.13
N PHE A 129 -4.82 2.38 2.81
CA PHE A 129 -4.20 1.10 2.51
C PHE A 129 -4.80 0.07 3.46
N ASP A 130 -5.50 -0.92 2.92
CA ASP A 130 -6.02 -2.08 3.63
C ASP A 130 -4.95 -3.18 3.59
N VAL A 131 -4.19 -3.29 4.65
CA VAL A 131 -3.10 -4.26 4.78
C VAL A 131 -3.65 -5.50 5.48
N GLN A 132 -3.62 -6.63 4.78
CA GLN A 132 -4.30 -7.83 5.26
C GLN A 132 -3.57 -9.13 4.88
N HIS A 133 -3.77 -10.13 5.73
CA HIS A 133 -3.51 -11.54 5.41
C HIS A 133 -4.84 -12.28 5.39
N ILE A 134 -5.11 -13.01 4.32
CA ILE A 134 -6.32 -13.83 4.15
C ILE A 134 -5.92 -15.31 4.16
N ALA A 135 -6.27 -16.02 5.20
CA ALA A 135 -6.12 -17.46 5.27
C ALA A 135 -7.40 -18.14 4.81
N HIS A 136 -7.30 -18.99 3.78
CA HIS A 136 -8.44 -19.77 3.28
C HIS A 136 -8.70 -21.00 4.14
N ARG A 137 -9.96 -21.30 4.42
CA ARG A 137 -10.34 -22.55 5.08
C ARG A 137 -10.23 -23.72 4.12
N PRO A 138 -9.96 -24.94 4.61
CA PRO A 138 -9.86 -26.14 3.76
C PRO A 138 -11.06 -26.28 2.82
N GLY A 139 -10.79 -26.41 1.52
CA GLY A 139 -11.80 -26.53 0.46
C GLY A 139 -12.32 -25.21 -0.10
N HIS A 140 -11.82 -24.07 0.39
CA HIS A 140 -12.18 -22.73 -0.09
C HIS A 140 -10.99 -22.00 -0.73
N GLU A 141 -9.89 -22.70 -0.95
CA GLU A 141 -8.70 -22.11 -1.56
C GLU A 141 -8.99 -21.71 -3.01
N PRO A 142 -8.49 -20.53 -3.47
CA PRO A 142 -8.64 -20.13 -4.85
C PRO A 142 -7.87 -21.11 -5.77
N ALA A 143 -8.41 -21.37 -6.95
CA ALA A 143 -7.76 -22.23 -7.93
C ALA A 143 -6.40 -21.69 -8.40
N ARG A 144 -6.15 -20.40 -8.21
CA ARG A 144 -4.89 -19.73 -8.53
C ARG A 144 -4.70 -18.55 -7.57
N GLU A 145 -3.52 -18.49 -6.99
CA GLU A 145 -3.02 -17.29 -6.33
C GLU A 145 -1.96 -16.63 -7.20
N TRP A 146 -1.91 -15.31 -7.15
CA TRP A 146 -0.83 -14.59 -7.76
C TRP A 146 0.25 -14.31 -6.71
N ARG A 147 1.39 -15.00 -6.85
CA ARG A 147 2.57 -14.81 -6.01
C ARG A 147 3.74 -14.43 -6.89
N PHE A 148 4.58 -13.54 -6.41
CA PHE A 148 5.89 -13.33 -7.01
C PHE A 148 6.76 -14.55 -6.70
N ALA A 149 7.21 -15.24 -7.73
CA ALA A 149 8.29 -16.19 -7.56
C ALA A 149 9.59 -15.36 -7.38
N PRO A 150 10.45 -15.68 -6.40
CA PRO A 150 11.78 -15.09 -6.35
C PRO A 150 12.46 -15.27 -7.70
N ALA A 151 13.21 -14.27 -8.16
CA ALA A 151 14.02 -14.42 -9.36
C ALA A 151 14.89 -15.67 -9.21
N ALA A 152 14.86 -16.55 -10.22
CA ALA A 152 15.70 -17.75 -10.20
C ALA A 152 17.15 -17.29 -10.03
N GLN A 153 17.79 -17.70 -8.93
CA GLN A 153 19.21 -17.46 -8.74
C GLN A 153 19.93 -18.15 -9.90
N THR A 154 20.37 -17.39 -10.88
CA THR A 154 21.26 -17.87 -11.91
C THR A 154 22.57 -18.25 -11.23
N ALA A 155 22.82 -19.55 -11.14
CA ALA A 155 24.06 -20.13 -10.65
C ALA A 155 25.25 -19.78 -11.58
#